data_63633dd716c634b818f946dee90e1a94
#
_entry.id   63633dd716c634b818f946dee90e1a94
#
_cell.length_a   1.000
_cell.length_b   1.000
_cell.length_c   1.000
_cell.angle_alpha   90.00
_cell.angle_beta   90.00
_cell.angle_gamma   90.00
#
_symmetry.space_group_name_H-M   'P 1'
#
loop_
_entity.id
_entity.type
_entity.pdbx_description
1 polymer ?
#
loop_
_entity_poly.entity_id
_entity_poly.type
_entity_poly.pdbx_seq_one_letter_code
_entity_poly.pdbx_strand_id
1 'polypeptide(L)' 'MSFDLIIKNGTVILENEARVVDIAVKGGKIAAIGQDLGDAKEVMDASGLVVSPDRKS' A
#
# COMPACT_ATOMS: atom_id res chain seq x y z
N MET A 1 13.16 7.52 -9.54
CA MET A 1 11.90 8.20 -9.71
C MET A 1 11.06 8.06 -8.50
N SER A 2 10.33 9.08 -8.18
CA SER A 2 9.52 9.05 -6.97
C SER A 2 8.05 8.79 -7.35
N PHE A 3 7.33 8.22 -6.42
CA PHE A 3 5.91 7.99 -6.58
C PHE A 3 5.14 9.14 -5.99
N ASP A 4 3.86 9.19 -6.27
CA ASP A 4 3.02 10.22 -5.69
C ASP A 4 2.73 9.92 -4.23
N LEU A 5 2.50 8.65 -3.91
CA LEU A 5 2.16 8.24 -2.56
C LEU A 5 2.67 6.84 -2.32
N ILE A 6 3.19 6.62 -1.14
CA ILE A 6 3.55 5.28 -0.71
C ILE A 6 2.80 4.99 0.58
N ILE A 7 2.06 3.90 0.60
CA ILE A 7 1.37 3.44 1.79
C ILE A 7 2.23 2.36 2.40
N LYS A 8 2.77 2.64 3.56
CA LYS A 8 3.68 1.70 4.23
C LYS A 8 2.95 0.84 5.23
N ASN A 9 3.42 -0.37 5.38
CA ASN A 9 2.89 -1.32 6.35
C ASN A 9 1.41 -1.60 6.14
N GLY A 10 1.02 -1.65 4.88
CA GLY A 10 -0.35 -1.99 4.55
C GLY A 10 -0.55 -3.49 4.61
N THR A 11 -1.64 -3.91 5.24
CA THR A 11 -1.95 -5.33 5.31
C THR A 11 -2.89 -5.67 4.19
N VAL A 12 -2.45 -6.58 3.32
CA VAL A 12 -3.24 -7.00 2.18
C VAL A 12 -3.62 -8.46 2.38
N ILE A 13 -4.90 -8.73 2.25
CA ILE A 13 -5.40 -10.10 2.39
C ILE A 13 -5.46 -10.73 1.02
N LEU A 14 -4.68 -11.79 0.85
CA LEU A 14 -4.61 -12.52 -0.41
C LEU A 14 -5.04 -13.95 -0.14
N GLU A 15 -6.14 -14.33 -0.75
CA GLU A 15 -6.66 -15.68 -0.55
C GLU A 15 -6.80 -15.96 0.93
N ASN A 16 -5.94 -16.75 1.49
CA ASN A 16 -6.04 -17.10 2.90
C ASN A 16 -4.87 -16.59 3.70
N GLU A 17 -4.16 -15.60 3.19
CA GLU A 17 -3.05 -15.11 3.99
C GLU A 17 -2.99 -13.61 3.93
N ALA A 18 -2.52 -13.03 5.01
CA ALA A 18 -2.36 -11.60 5.11
C ALA A 18 -0.88 -11.28 5.00
N ARG A 19 -0.57 -10.29 4.20
CA ARG A 19 0.80 -9.85 4.03
C ARG A 19 0.92 -8.37 4.26
N VAL A 20 2.00 -7.99 4.90
CA VAL A 20 2.26 -6.58 5.12
C VAL A 20 3.24 -6.13 4.04
N VAL A 21 2.78 -5.23 3.20
CA VAL A 21 3.60 -4.73 2.08
C VAL A 21 3.39 -3.25 1.95
N ASP A 22 4.27 -2.63 1.17
CA ASP A 22 4.12 -1.23 0.85
C ASP A 22 3.46 -1.15 -0.52
N ILE A 23 2.68 -0.11 -0.71
CA ILE A 23 1.98 0.10 -1.96
C ILE A 23 2.33 1.49 -2.47
N ALA A 24 2.85 1.55 -3.68
CA ALA A 24 3.20 2.81 -4.29
C ALA A 24 2.15 3.19 -5.31
N VAL A 25 1.70 4.43 -5.25
CA VAL A 25 0.67 4.94 -6.13
C VAL A 25 1.26 6.06 -6.96
N LYS A 26 0.96 6.07 -8.23
CA LYS A 26 1.40 7.13 -9.12
C LYS A 26 0.32 7.37 -10.15
N GLY A 27 -0.03 8.64 -10.33
CA GLY A 27 -1.04 8.99 -11.29
C GLY A 27 -2.40 8.44 -10.97
N GLY A 28 -2.67 8.20 -9.70
CA GLY A 28 -3.96 7.66 -9.28
C GLY A 28 -4.08 6.16 -9.45
N LYS A 29 -2.98 5.50 -9.76
CA LYS A 29 -2.99 4.06 -9.95
C LYS A 29 -1.88 3.43 -9.14
N ILE A 30 -2.07 2.17 -8.80
CA ILE A 30 -1.03 1.43 -8.09
C ILE A 30 0.11 1.17 -9.06
N ALA A 31 1.26 1.71 -8.74
CA ALA A 31 2.43 1.59 -9.60
C ALA A 31 3.33 0.44 -9.19
N ALA A 32 3.39 0.13 -7.90
CA ALA A 32 4.24 -0.95 -7.43
C ALA A 32 3.74 -1.45 -6.09
N ILE A 33 4.01 -2.70 -5.83
CA ILE A 33 3.65 -3.32 -4.55
C ILE A 33 4.85 -4.13 -4.11
N GLY A 34 5.21 -3.98 -2.85
CA GLY A 34 6.36 -4.72 -2.32
C GLY A 34 6.97 -3.97 -1.17
N GLN A 35 8.27 -4.13 -1.01
CA GLN A 35 8.99 -3.45 0.04
C GLN A 35 10.11 -2.64 -0.59
N ASP A 36 10.55 -1.62 0.15
CA ASP A 36 11.67 -0.84 -0.31
C ASP A 36 11.38 -0.19 -1.65
N LEU A 37 10.23 0.45 -1.75
CA LEU A 37 9.80 1.00 -3.01
C LEU A 37 10.46 2.35 -3.34
N GLY A 38 11.18 2.93 -2.40
CA GLY A 38 11.86 4.18 -2.67
C GLY A 38 11.13 5.35 -2.06
N ASP A 39 11.14 6.46 -2.78
CA ASP A 39 10.58 7.71 -2.27
C ASP A 39 9.26 8.03 -2.91
N ALA A 40 8.51 8.89 -2.26
CA ALA A 40 7.28 9.39 -2.79
C ALA A 40 7.07 10.79 -2.27
N LYS A 41 6.19 11.53 -2.93
CA LYS A 41 5.84 12.87 -2.45
C LYS A 41 5.21 12.81 -1.08
N GLU A 42 4.41 11.77 -0.86
CA GLU A 42 3.77 11.56 0.42
C GLU A 42 3.93 10.13 0.83
N VAL A 43 4.01 9.91 2.12
CA VAL A 43 4.11 8.57 2.66
C VAL A 43 3.05 8.45 3.74
N MET A 44 2.23 7.42 3.63
CA MET A 44 1.18 7.17 4.59
C MET A 44 1.52 5.89 5.33
N ASP A 45 1.38 5.92 6.64
CA ASP A 45 1.63 4.75 7.45
C ASP A 45 0.30 4.08 7.76
N ALA A 46 0.12 2.91 7.21
CA ALA A 46 -1.11 2.15 7.38
C ALA A 46 -0.97 1.06 8.41
N SER A 47 0.03 1.19 9.28
CA SER A 47 0.24 0.21 10.32
C SER A 47 -1.01 0.10 11.19
N GLY A 48 -1.51 -1.10 11.33
CA GLY A 48 -2.72 -1.31 12.10
C GLY A 48 -4.00 -1.21 11.30
N LEU A 49 -3.90 -0.85 10.03
CA LEU A 49 -5.07 -0.78 9.17
C LEU A 49 -5.10 -2.00 8.26
N VAL A 50 -6.27 -2.49 7.99
CA VAL A 50 -6.44 -3.63 7.11
C VAL A 50 -7.11 -3.14 5.83
N VAL A 51 -6.47 -3.44 4.71
CA VAL A 51 -7.02 -3.10 3.42
C VAL A 51 -7.80 -4.29 2.91
N SER A 52 -9.07 -4.10 2.69
CA SER A 52 -9.93 -5.17 2.28
C SER A 52 -10.77 -4.72 1.08
N PRO A 53 -10.94 -5.57 0.09
CA PRO A 53 -11.74 -5.20 -1.06
C PRO A 53 -13.21 -5.11 -0.73
N ASP A 54 -13.65 -5.82 0.30
CA ASP A 54 -15.02 -5.81 0.68
C ASP A 54 -15.20 -4.92 1.87
N ARG A 55 -15.52 -3.65 1.69
CA ARG A 55 -15.72 -2.84 2.81
C ARG A 55 -17.15 -2.52 2.97
N LYS A 56 -17.47 -2.44 4.14
CA LYS A 56 -18.77 -2.24 4.48
C LYS A 56 -18.87 -1.03 5.32
N SER A 57 -19.49 -0.08 5.08
CA SER A 57 -19.42 1.11 5.94
C SER A 57 -20.42 1.14 7.06
#